data_29f528806df31680f15db66cf654f2fd
#
_entry.id   29f528806df31680f15db66cf654f2fd
#
_cell.length_a   1.000
_cell.length_b   1.000
_cell.length_c   1.000
_cell.angle_alpha   90.00
_cell.angle_beta   90.00
_cell.angle_gamma   90.00
#
_symmetry.space_group_name_H-M   'P 1'
#
loop_
_entity.id
_entity.type
_entity.pdbx_description
1 polymer ?
#
loop_
_entity_poly.entity_id
_entity_poly.type
_entity_poly.pdbx_seq_one_letter_code
_entity_poly.pdbx_strand_id
1 'polypeptide(L)'
;ADIEFRLDGKPIGTRKTDEHGDATLRIQAPEPGDHIVKVVYAGEPRYLRSEYRALLAVRRETETILVVDVDWTLSMTDNLNTTLGGRDCPPVRDAPEALEKLATRHTVAYVTGRARQLRKRTISWLHRYGFPRGPTFFLDPGEFPTYDAVAYKKSVLAPMRQKFSGLKIGIGNDRDDLESYGAVGLKTLLIGQEPIPGAVCVRDWSQAEEALVRLESAPGPSKK
;
A
#
# COMPACT_ATOMS: atom_id res chain seq x y z
N ALA A 1 8.61 -25.59 11.52
CA ALA A 1 7.16 -25.65 11.83
C ALA A 1 6.35 -25.92 10.57
N ASP A 2 5.17 -26.52 10.71
CA ASP A 2 4.23 -26.70 9.59
C ASP A 2 3.28 -25.51 9.54
N ILE A 3 3.20 -24.91 8.35
CA ILE A 3 2.37 -23.72 8.09
C ILE A 3 1.30 -24.08 7.05
N GLU A 4 0.03 -24.02 7.46
CA GLU A 4 -1.11 -24.21 6.57
C GLU A 4 -1.49 -22.90 5.88
N PHE A 5 -1.69 -22.94 4.57
CA PHE A 5 -2.17 -21.84 3.76
C PHE A 5 -3.61 -22.09 3.32
N ARG A 6 -4.45 -21.09 3.45
CA ARG A 6 -5.84 -21.09 2.98
C ARG A 6 -6.09 -19.87 2.09
N LEU A 7 -6.87 -20.08 1.03
CA LEU A 7 -7.40 -19.04 0.17
C LEU A 7 -8.92 -19.05 0.25
N ASP A 8 -9.52 -17.92 0.63
CA ASP A 8 -10.97 -17.77 0.84
C ASP A 8 -11.57 -18.88 1.71
N GLY A 9 -10.84 -19.21 2.77
CA GLY A 9 -11.23 -20.28 3.73
C GLY A 9 -10.89 -21.70 3.30
N LYS A 10 -10.61 -21.96 2.02
CA LYS A 10 -10.24 -23.29 1.51
C LYS A 10 -8.75 -23.56 1.71
N PRO A 11 -8.33 -24.72 2.21
CA PRO A 11 -6.93 -25.09 2.31
C PRO A 11 -6.32 -25.23 0.91
N ILE A 12 -5.14 -24.64 0.69
CA ILE A 12 -4.41 -24.67 -0.58
C ILE A 12 -3.03 -25.32 -0.47
N GLY A 13 -2.60 -25.65 0.74
CA GLY A 13 -1.38 -26.41 0.98
C GLY A 13 -0.76 -26.16 2.34
N THR A 14 0.19 -27.03 2.68
CA THR A 14 1.03 -26.90 3.88
C THR A 14 2.49 -26.89 3.47
N ARG A 15 3.31 -26.08 4.13
CA ARG A 15 4.76 -26.01 3.94
C ARG A 15 5.48 -25.98 5.28
N LYS A 16 6.64 -26.62 5.33
CA LYS A 16 7.55 -26.45 6.48
C LYS A 16 8.31 -25.13 6.35
N THR A 17 8.56 -24.52 7.49
CA THR A 17 9.49 -23.39 7.55
C THR A 17 10.92 -23.86 7.26
N ASP A 18 11.71 -23.03 6.62
CA ASP A 18 13.16 -23.19 6.49
C ASP A 18 13.91 -22.82 7.79
N GLU A 19 15.21 -22.75 7.71
CA GLU A 19 16.09 -22.38 8.84
C GLU A 19 15.91 -20.93 9.32
N HIS A 20 15.37 -20.05 8.46
CA HIS A 20 15.05 -18.66 8.78
C HIS A 20 13.65 -18.48 9.33
N GLY A 21 12.85 -19.55 9.35
CA GLY A 21 11.44 -19.53 9.79
C GLY A 21 10.47 -19.14 8.67
N ASP A 22 10.91 -19.12 7.42
CA ASP A 22 10.08 -18.74 6.27
C ASP A 22 9.40 -19.96 5.63
N ALA A 23 8.13 -19.82 5.27
CA ALA A 23 7.37 -20.82 4.53
C ALA A 23 6.82 -20.21 3.23
N THR A 24 7.16 -20.77 2.09
CA THR A 24 6.74 -20.28 0.78
C THR A 24 5.82 -21.28 0.07
N LEU A 25 4.66 -20.80 -0.36
CA LEU A 25 3.74 -21.55 -1.21
C LEU A 25 3.50 -20.79 -2.51
N ARG A 26 3.84 -21.39 -3.64
CA ARG A 26 3.47 -20.89 -4.97
C ARG A 26 2.11 -21.41 -5.36
N ILE A 27 1.24 -20.52 -5.82
CA ILE A 27 -0.11 -20.85 -6.29
C ILE A 27 -0.33 -20.26 -7.67
N GLN A 28 -1.26 -20.84 -8.43
CA GLN A 28 -1.81 -20.17 -9.60
C GLN A 28 -2.66 -18.98 -9.11
N ALA A 29 -2.55 -17.84 -9.80
CA ALA A 29 -3.37 -16.67 -9.45
C ALA A 29 -4.85 -17.04 -9.57
N PRO A 30 -5.68 -16.73 -8.55
CA PRO A 30 -7.12 -16.88 -8.68
C PRO A 30 -7.70 -15.86 -9.65
N GLU A 31 -9.00 -15.92 -9.90
CA GLU A 31 -9.73 -14.96 -10.73
C GLU A 31 -9.54 -13.51 -10.20
N PRO A 32 -9.62 -12.49 -11.08
CA PRO A 32 -9.55 -11.10 -10.65
C PRO A 32 -10.57 -10.80 -9.55
N GLY A 33 -10.11 -10.18 -8.48
CA GLY A 33 -10.93 -9.87 -7.29
C GLY A 33 -10.09 -9.72 -6.04
N ASP A 34 -10.78 -9.51 -4.94
CA ASP A 34 -10.20 -9.47 -3.61
C ASP A 34 -10.37 -10.82 -2.93
N HIS A 35 -9.24 -11.42 -2.57
CA HIS A 35 -9.16 -12.72 -1.92
C HIS A 35 -8.54 -12.58 -0.53
N ILE A 36 -8.86 -13.49 0.37
CA ILE A 36 -8.24 -13.55 1.69
C ILE A 36 -7.31 -14.75 1.78
N VAL A 37 -6.03 -14.46 1.90
CA VAL A 37 -5.04 -15.48 2.29
C VAL A 37 -5.00 -15.54 3.80
N LYS A 38 -5.19 -16.75 4.33
CA LYS A 38 -5.03 -17.06 5.75
C LYS A 38 -3.86 -18.02 5.91
N VAL A 39 -2.94 -17.68 6.79
CA VAL A 39 -1.78 -18.49 7.16
C VAL A 39 -1.96 -18.94 8.60
N VAL A 40 -1.82 -20.24 8.86
CA VAL A 40 -2.07 -20.83 10.18
C VAL A 40 -0.87 -21.67 10.61
N TYR A 41 -0.35 -21.36 11.77
CA TYR A 41 0.52 -22.21 12.54
C TYR A 41 -0.32 -22.89 13.64
N ALA A 42 -0.41 -24.21 13.62
CA ALA A 42 -1.28 -24.96 14.55
C ALA A 42 -0.82 -24.91 16.01
N GLY A 43 0.44 -24.56 16.24
CA GLY A 43 1.08 -24.60 17.55
C GLY A 43 1.82 -25.91 17.79
N GLU A 44 2.71 -25.89 18.76
CA GLU A 44 3.46 -27.03 19.31
C GLU A 44 3.50 -26.89 20.85
N PRO A 45 3.96 -27.88 21.61
CA PRO A 45 3.92 -27.81 23.07
C PRO A 45 4.59 -26.57 23.69
N ARG A 46 5.55 -25.96 22.98
CA ARG A 46 6.26 -24.74 23.43
C ARG A 46 5.85 -23.46 22.73
N TYR A 47 4.95 -23.54 21.71
CA TYR A 47 4.59 -22.40 20.87
C TYR A 47 3.09 -22.37 20.67
N LEU A 48 2.50 -21.21 20.92
CA LEU A 48 1.06 -21.03 20.78
C LEU A 48 0.64 -21.05 19.31
N ARG A 49 -0.55 -21.57 19.06
CA ARG A 49 -1.22 -21.42 17.77
C ARG A 49 -1.28 -19.95 17.39
N SER A 50 -0.98 -19.68 16.14
CA SER A 50 -1.12 -18.33 15.59
C SER A 50 -1.75 -18.38 14.19
N GLU A 51 -2.45 -17.32 13.82
CA GLU A 51 -3.00 -17.15 12.49
C GLU A 51 -2.85 -15.72 12.01
N TYR A 52 -2.66 -15.59 10.72
CA TYR A 52 -2.57 -14.32 10.05
C TYR A 52 -3.45 -14.28 8.80
N ARG A 53 -4.05 -13.14 8.52
CA ARG A 53 -4.86 -12.91 7.31
C ARG A 53 -4.28 -11.73 6.53
N ALA A 54 -4.21 -11.89 5.22
CA ALA A 54 -3.80 -10.85 4.29
C ALA A 54 -4.79 -10.73 3.15
N LEU A 55 -4.97 -9.51 2.64
CA LEU A 55 -5.65 -9.27 1.38
C LEU A 55 -4.71 -9.64 0.22
N LEU A 56 -5.19 -10.48 -0.68
CA LEU A 56 -4.60 -10.75 -1.98
C LEU A 56 -5.49 -10.10 -3.04
N ALA A 57 -5.10 -8.94 -3.51
CA ALA A 57 -5.81 -8.23 -4.57
C ALA A 57 -5.31 -8.70 -5.94
N VAL A 58 -6.08 -9.51 -6.64
CA VAL A 58 -5.79 -9.94 -8.02
C VAL A 58 -6.45 -8.98 -8.98
N ARG A 59 -5.66 -8.40 -9.89
CA ARG A 59 -6.12 -7.37 -10.82
C ARG A 59 -5.65 -7.70 -12.24
N ARG A 60 -6.45 -7.28 -13.24
CA ARG A 60 -6.00 -7.31 -14.63
C ARG A 60 -4.89 -6.28 -14.83
N GLU A 61 -3.99 -6.54 -15.76
CA GLU A 61 -2.85 -5.66 -16.02
C GLU A 61 -3.25 -4.23 -16.46
N THR A 62 -4.44 -4.09 -17.03
CA THR A 62 -4.99 -2.81 -17.51
C THR A 62 -5.84 -2.08 -16.49
N GLU A 63 -6.19 -2.71 -15.36
CA GLU A 63 -7.01 -2.04 -14.34
C GLU A 63 -6.28 -0.83 -13.75
N THR A 64 -7.03 0.24 -13.54
CA THR A 64 -6.47 1.47 -12.97
C THR A 64 -6.16 1.29 -11.50
N ILE A 65 -4.91 1.59 -11.15
CA ILE A 65 -4.39 1.49 -9.78
C ILE A 65 -3.88 2.86 -9.36
N LEU A 66 -4.33 3.33 -8.20
CA LEU A 66 -3.77 4.49 -7.50
C LEU A 66 -2.87 4.00 -6.38
N VAL A 67 -1.64 4.47 -6.35
CA VAL A 67 -0.77 4.30 -5.20
C VAL A 67 -0.94 5.50 -4.28
N VAL A 68 -1.10 5.25 -2.98
CA VAL A 68 -1.32 6.29 -1.99
C VAL A 68 -0.38 6.08 -0.81
N ASP A 69 0.35 7.13 -0.45
CA ASP A 69 1.11 7.16 0.79
C ASP A 69 0.20 7.31 2.01
N VAL A 70 0.70 7.06 3.22
CA VAL A 70 -0.10 7.09 4.45
C VAL A 70 0.28 8.26 5.35
N ASP A 71 1.56 8.42 5.66
CA ASP A 71 2.02 9.41 6.64
C ASP A 71 1.91 10.82 6.07
N TRP A 72 1.23 11.73 6.81
CA TRP A 72 0.92 13.09 6.38
C TRP A 72 0.11 13.23 5.08
N THR A 73 -0.13 12.12 4.39
CA THR A 73 -1.02 12.04 3.22
C THR A 73 -2.45 11.71 3.63
N LEU A 74 -2.62 10.65 4.41
CA LEU A 74 -3.91 10.17 4.93
C LEU A 74 -4.03 10.39 6.45
N SER A 75 -2.92 10.26 7.18
CA SER A 75 -2.87 10.40 8.62
C SER A 75 -2.09 11.65 9.02
N MET A 76 -2.54 12.35 10.05
CA MET A 76 -1.81 13.52 10.60
C MET A 76 -0.66 13.07 11.53
N THR A 77 0.07 12.04 11.17
CA THR A 77 1.18 11.50 11.95
C THR A 77 2.17 10.74 11.09
N ASP A 78 3.36 10.56 11.60
CA ASP A 78 4.45 9.79 11.02
C ASP A 78 4.64 8.42 11.68
N ASN A 79 5.62 7.67 11.17
CA ASN A 79 6.02 6.37 11.69
C ASN A 79 6.41 6.40 13.17
N LEU A 80 7.14 7.43 13.61
CA LEU A 80 7.63 7.54 14.99
C LEU A 80 6.47 7.75 15.97
N ASN A 81 5.60 8.72 15.71
CA ASN A 81 4.44 9.00 16.53
C ASN A 81 3.46 7.82 16.57
N THR A 82 3.30 7.12 15.43
CA THR A 82 2.50 5.89 15.36
C THR A 82 3.11 4.79 16.25
N THR A 83 4.43 4.68 16.33
CA THR A 83 5.13 3.71 17.18
C THR A 83 4.99 4.03 18.66
N LEU A 84 5.14 5.30 19.05
CA LEU A 84 5.14 5.74 20.44
C LEU A 84 3.75 5.78 21.11
N GLY A 85 2.68 5.47 20.41
CA GLY A 85 1.38 5.29 21.05
C GLY A 85 0.26 6.22 20.60
N GLY A 86 0.43 6.97 19.54
CA GLY A 86 -0.64 7.80 18.94
C GLY A 86 -1.87 6.96 18.55
N ARG A 87 -2.69 6.61 19.55
CA ARG A 87 -3.88 5.76 19.35
C ARG A 87 -4.97 6.45 18.55
N ASP A 88 -5.02 7.77 18.62
CA ASP A 88 -6.12 8.59 18.13
C ASP A 88 -5.65 9.65 17.11
N CYS A 89 -4.69 9.29 16.26
CA CYS A 89 -4.33 10.15 15.15
C CYS A 89 -5.54 10.27 14.20
N PRO A 90 -6.13 11.46 14.03
CA PRO A 90 -7.20 11.64 13.07
C PRO A 90 -6.68 11.51 11.64
N PRO A 91 -7.56 11.15 10.68
CA PRO A 91 -7.22 11.25 9.27
C PRO A 91 -7.04 12.72 8.87
N VAL A 92 -6.32 12.93 7.77
CA VAL A 92 -6.33 14.21 7.09
C VAL A 92 -7.76 14.50 6.65
N ARG A 93 -8.19 15.75 6.84
CA ARG A 93 -9.56 16.16 6.55
C ARG A 93 -9.95 15.82 5.11
N ASP A 94 -11.16 15.33 4.92
CA ASP A 94 -11.78 14.96 3.64
C ASP A 94 -11.07 13.78 2.92
N ALA A 95 -9.97 13.23 3.47
CA ALA A 95 -9.22 12.15 2.84
C ALA A 95 -10.01 10.83 2.72
N PRO A 96 -10.73 10.35 3.76
CA PRO A 96 -11.51 9.12 3.65
C PRO A 96 -12.57 9.19 2.55
N GLU A 97 -13.37 10.26 2.55
CA GLU A 97 -14.48 10.46 1.61
C GLU A 97 -13.99 10.65 0.17
N ALA A 98 -12.90 11.40 -0.02
CA ALA A 98 -12.31 11.61 -1.33
C ALA A 98 -11.74 10.29 -1.87
N LEU A 99 -11.01 9.55 -1.05
CA LEU A 99 -10.40 8.30 -1.48
C LEU A 99 -11.45 7.19 -1.72
N GLU A 100 -12.54 7.16 -0.96
CA GLU A 100 -13.67 6.26 -1.21
C GLU A 100 -14.31 6.53 -2.57
N LYS A 101 -14.52 7.79 -2.95
CA LYS A 101 -15.01 8.16 -4.28
C LYS A 101 -14.04 7.70 -5.38
N LEU A 102 -12.74 7.92 -5.20
CA LEU A 102 -11.73 7.48 -6.15
C LEU A 102 -11.69 5.95 -6.29
N ALA A 103 -11.91 5.23 -5.20
CA ALA A 103 -11.94 3.76 -5.18
C ALA A 103 -13.10 3.14 -5.96
N THR A 104 -14.12 3.91 -6.33
CA THR A 104 -15.21 3.44 -7.22
C THR A 104 -14.73 3.14 -8.65
N ARG A 105 -13.60 3.75 -9.04
CA ARG A 105 -13.03 3.65 -10.40
C ARG A 105 -11.61 3.10 -10.43
N HIS A 106 -10.97 3.01 -9.26
CA HIS A 106 -9.57 2.62 -9.13
C HIS A 106 -9.38 1.59 -8.04
N THR A 107 -8.45 0.68 -8.23
CA THR A 107 -7.88 -0.08 -7.09
C THR A 107 -6.93 0.83 -6.33
N VAL A 108 -7.18 1.03 -5.04
CA VAL A 108 -6.27 1.77 -4.16
C VAL A 108 -5.22 0.79 -3.60
N ALA A 109 -3.95 1.14 -3.73
CA ALA A 109 -2.83 0.42 -3.13
C ALA A 109 -2.06 1.36 -2.20
N TYR A 110 -1.89 0.99 -0.95
CA TYR A 110 -1.17 1.79 0.03
C TYR A 110 0.31 1.38 0.06
N VAL A 111 1.22 2.35 -0.12
CA VAL A 111 2.66 2.12 -0.04
C VAL A 111 3.25 3.12 0.96
N THR A 112 3.62 2.63 2.14
CA THR A 112 4.01 3.48 3.27
C THR A 112 5.40 3.13 3.79
N GLY A 113 6.17 4.14 4.17
CA GLY A 113 7.45 3.96 4.89
C GLY A 113 7.31 3.42 6.31
N ARG A 114 6.10 3.16 6.80
CA ARG A 114 5.90 2.52 8.10
C ARG A 114 6.50 1.13 8.12
N ALA A 115 7.19 0.82 9.23
CA ALA A 115 7.76 -0.50 9.42
C ALA A 115 6.68 -1.59 9.45
N ARG A 116 6.99 -2.78 8.91
CA ARG A 116 6.04 -3.92 8.85
C ARG A 116 5.48 -4.34 10.21
N GLN A 117 6.16 -4.05 11.30
CA GLN A 117 5.69 -4.29 12.67
C GLN A 117 4.44 -3.46 13.01
N LEU A 118 4.24 -2.31 12.35
CA LEU A 118 3.07 -1.45 12.51
C LEU A 118 1.88 -1.85 11.63
N ARG A 119 2.01 -2.90 10.81
CA ARG A 119 1.00 -3.31 9.82
C ARG A 119 -0.39 -3.50 10.42
N LYS A 120 -0.51 -4.28 11.50
CA LYS A 120 -1.81 -4.56 12.12
C LYS A 120 -2.48 -3.27 12.59
N ARG A 121 -1.70 -2.36 13.16
CA ARG A 121 -2.18 -1.08 13.65
C ARG A 121 -2.63 -0.17 12.51
N THR A 122 -1.81 -0.05 11.47
CA THR A 122 -2.10 0.79 10.31
C THR A 122 -3.34 0.29 9.55
N ILE A 123 -3.45 -1.00 9.28
CA ILE A 123 -4.63 -1.59 8.60
C ILE A 123 -5.89 -1.39 9.45
N SER A 124 -5.82 -1.60 10.77
CA SER A 124 -6.96 -1.34 11.67
C SER A 124 -7.35 0.13 11.70
N TRP A 125 -6.38 1.03 11.59
CA TRP A 125 -6.61 2.47 11.51
C TRP A 125 -7.29 2.86 10.20
N LEU A 126 -6.78 2.41 9.05
CA LEU A 126 -7.42 2.62 7.73
C LEU A 126 -8.88 2.16 7.75
N HIS A 127 -9.13 0.96 8.26
CA HIS A 127 -10.48 0.41 8.35
C HIS A 127 -11.39 1.22 9.29
N ARG A 128 -10.87 1.67 10.46
CA ARG A 128 -11.62 2.45 11.43
C ARG A 128 -12.13 3.78 10.86
N TYR A 129 -11.32 4.42 10.04
CA TYR A 129 -11.63 5.72 9.44
C TYR A 129 -12.28 5.64 8.06
N GLY A 130 -12.74 4.45 7.65
CA GLY A 130 -13.52 4.29 6.43
C GLY A 130 -12.70 4.37 5.13
N PHE A 131 -11.39 4.23 5.20
CA PHE A 131 -10.58 4.16 3.97
C PHE A 131 -10.87 2.88 3.17
N PRO A 132 -10.86 2.95 1.81
CA PRO A 132 -11.10 1.81 0.95
C PRO A 132 -10.15 0.65 1.28
N ARG A 133 -10.66 -0.58 1.13
CA ARG A 133 -9.79 -1.76 1.25
C ARG A 133 -8.83 -1.82 0.08
N GLY A 134 -7.57 -2.11 0.37
CA GLY A 134 -6.53 -2.23 -0.66
C GLY A 134 -5.30 -2.95 -0.15
N PRO A 135 -4.47 -3.50 -1.05
CA PRO A 135 -3.19 -4.06 -0.68
C PRO A 135 -2.33 -2.97 -0.03
N THR A 136 -1.66 -3.34 1.06
CA THR A 136 -0.86 -2.39 1.82
C THR A 136 0.56 -2.92 1.96
N PHE A 137 1.53 -2.15 1.51
CA PHE A 137 2.94 -2.48 1.49
C PHE A 137 3.66 -1.67 2.58
N PHE A 138 4.50 -2.37 3.34
CA PHE A 138 5.21 -1.83 4.51
C PHE A 138 6.70 -2.02 4.35
N LEU A 139 7.48 -1.04 4.80
CA LEU A 139 8.93 -1.12 4.84
C LEU A 139 9.36 -2.28 5.75
N ASP A 140 10.26 -3.13 5.23
CA ASP A 140 10.93 -4.14 6.04
C ASP A 140 12.29 -3.61 6.53
N PRO A 141 12.45 -3.37 7.85
CA PRO A 141 13.73 -2.91 8.38
C PRO A 141 14.88 -3.90 8.20
N GLY A 142 14.59 -5.18 7.94
CA GLY A 142 15.61 -6.18 7.62
C GLY A 142 16.22 -5.98 6.23
N GLU A 143 15.40 -5.54 5.26
CA GLU A 143 15.84 -5.23 3.90
C GLU A 143 16.36 -3.79 3.76
N PHE A 144 15.82 -2.86 4.57
CA PHE A 144 16.15 -1.44 4.57
C PHE A 144 16.60 -1.00 5.98
N PRO A 145 17.81 -1.39 6.42
CA PRO A 145 18.30 -1.12 7.78
C PRO A 145 18.52 0.38 8.05
N THR A 146 18.86 1.16 7.03
CA THR A 146 18.78 2.62 7.04
C THR A 146 17.44 3.02 6.49
N TYR A 147 16.65 3.77 7.26
CA TYR A 147 15.34 4.24 6.81
C TYR A 147 15.48 5.07 5.52
N ASP A 148 15.24 4.42 4.39
CA ASP A 148 15.22 5.04 3.06
C ASP A 148 13.85 4.75 2.43
N ALA A 149 12.91 5.65 2.68
CA ALA A 149 11.55 5.54 2.18
C ALA A 149 11.50 5.60 0.64
N VAL A 150 12.39 6.36 0.02
CA VAL A 150 12.45 6.51 -1.44
C VAL A 150 12.89 5.20 -2.09
N ALA A 151 14.01 4.62 -1.63
CA ALA A 151 14.49 3.33 -2.15
C ALA A 151 13.46 2.22 -1.93
N TYR A 152 12.84 2.18 -0.75
CA TYR A 152 11.79 1.23 -0.45
C TYR A 152 10.58 1.39 -1.39
N LYS A 153 10.02 2.60 -1.53
CA LYS A 153 8.87 2.83 -2.41
C LYS A 153 9.20 2.44 -3.85
N LYS A 154 10.39 2.78 -4.35
CA LYS A 154 10.88 2.34 -5.67
C LYS A 154 10.90 0.82 -5.82
N SER A 155 11.41 0.09 -4.82
CA SER A 155 11.50 -1.38 -4.86
C SER A 155 10.12 -2.05 -4.97
N VAL A 156 9.09 -1.49 -4.34
CA VAL A 156 7.70 -1.96 -4.44
C VAL A 156 7.07 -1.56 -5.78
N LEU A 157 7.25 -0.31 -6.19
CA LEU A 157 6.53 0.26 -7.32
C LEU A 157 7.09 -0.19 -8.68
N ALA A 158 8.39 -0.44 -8.80
CA ALA A 158 9.00 -0.81 -10.07
C ALA A 158 8.43 -2.13 -10.64
N PRO A 159 8.37 -3.24 -9.90
CA PRO A 159 7.74 -4.47 -10.39
C PRO A 159 6.23 -4.32 -10.62
N MET A 160 5.53 -3.54 -9.79
CA MET A 160 4.12 -3.25 -10.02
C MET A 160 3.90 -2.49 -11.32
N ARG A 161 4.72 -1.47 -11.61
CA ARG A 161 4.62 -0.66 -12.82
C ARG A 161 4.94 -1.45 -14.09
N GLN A 162 5.87 -2.42 -14.01
CA GLN A 162 6.16 -3.33 -15.12
C GLN A 162 4.97 -4.23 -15.44
N LYS A 163 4.25 -4.68 -14.42
CA LYS A 163 3.13 -5.62 -14.58
C LYS A 163 1.80 -4.92 -14.88
N PHE A 164 1.53 -3.78 -14.26
CA PHE A 164 0.24 -3.11 -14.36
C PHE A 164 0.34 -1.82 -15.19
N SER A 165 -0.07 -1.86 -16.44
CA SER A 165 -0.11 -0.68 -17.32
C SER A 165 -1.07 0.40 -16.84
N GLY A 166 -2.09 0.01 -16.05
CA GLY A 166 -3.04 0.91 -15.41
C GLY A 166 -2.52 1.63 -14.16
N LEU A 167 -1.35 1.26 -13.63
CA LEU A 167 -0.69 1.97 -12.55
C LEU A 167 0.01 3.23 -13.12
N LYS A 168 -0.63 4.38 -13.01
CA LYS A 168 -0.17 5.63 -13.64
C LYS A 168 0.04 6.79 -12.69
N ILE A 169 -0.57 6.76 -11.50
CA ILE A 169 -0.61 7.90 -10.59
C ILE A 169 -0.28 7.47 -9.17
N GLY A 170 0.57 8.27 -8.52
CA GLY A 170 0.85 8.21 -7.08
C GLY A 170 0.33 9.46 -6.39
N ILE A 171 -0.26 9.29 -5.22
CA ILE A 171 -0.75 10.36 -4.34
C ILE A 171 0.11 10.35 -3.07
N GLY A 172 0.68 11.49 -2.74
CA GLY A 172 1.55 11.66 -1.58
C GLY A 172 1.48 13.07 -1.04
N ASN A 173 2.44 13.45 -0.20
CA ASN A 173 2.46 14.77 0.41
C ASN A 173 3.81 15.49 0.36
N ASP A 174 4.87 14.84 -0.08
CA ASP A 174 6.22 15.41 0.00
C ASP A 174 7.10 15.14 -1.23
N ARG A 175 8.36 15.59 -1.14
CA ARG A 175 9.35 15.40 -2.20
C ARG A 175 9.81 13.97 -2.36
N ASP A 176 9.82 13.18 -1.30
CA ASP A 176 10.21 11.76 -1.33
C ASP A 176 9.18 10.95 -2.13
N ASP A 177 7.89 11.31 -2.00
CA ASP A 177 6.83 10.77 -2.83
C ASP A 177 7.02 11.13 -4.30
N LEU A 178 7.25 12.42 -4.60
CA LEU A 178 7.49 12.86 -5.96
C LEU A 178 8.69 12.13 -6.60
N GLU A 179 9.79 11.99 -5.86
CA GLU A 179 10.97 11.26 -6.33
C GLU A 179 10.67 9.79 -6.56
N SER A 180 10.02 9.14 -5.61
CA SER A 180 9.69 7.71 -5.67
C SER A 180 8.79 7.38 -6.86
N TYR A 181 7.74 8.16 -7.05
CA TYR A 181 6.76 7.99 -8.13
C TYR A 181 7.36 8.35 -9.49
N GLY A 182 8.08 9.49 -9.57
CA GLY A 182 8.74 9.91 -10.79
C GLY A 182 9.79 8.93 -11.29
N ALA A 183 10.54 8.30 -10.37
CA ALA A 183 11.56 7.30 -10.71
C ALA A 183 11.01 6.07 -11.43
N VAL A 184 9.73 5.74 -11.23
CA VAL A 184 9.05 4.61 -11.90
C VAL A 184 8.06 5.08 -12.98
N GLY A 185 8.09 6.38 -13.34
CA GLY A 185 7.28 6.96 -14.40
C GLY A 185 5.81 7.13 -14.06
N LEU A 186 5.48 7.29 -12.79
CA LEU A 186 4.14 7.69 -12.35
C LEU A 186 4.01 9.21 -12.38
N LYS A 187 2.80 9.69 -12.65
CA LYS A 187 2.41 11.07 -12.40
C LYS A 187 2.14 11.25 -10.91
N THR A 188 2.45 12.40 -10.37
CA THR A 188 2.35 12.64 -8.92
C THR A 188 1.30 13.69 -8.61
N LEU A 189 0.41 13.37 -7.70
CA LEU A 189 -0.49 14.30 -7.01
C LEU A 189 0.01 14.49 -5.59
N LEU A 190 0.33 15.71 -5.19
CA LEU A 190 0.72 16.05 -3.82
C LEU A 190 -0.40 16.83 -3.12
N ILE A 191 -0.73 16.38 -1.91
CA ILE A 191 -1.75 16.98 -1.06
C ILE A 191 -1.09 17.89 -0.02
N GLY A 192 -1.63 19.10 0.17
CA GLY A 192 -1.14 20.02 1.20
C GLY A 192 0.18 20.72 0.87
N GLN A 193 0.60 20.71 -0.39
CA GLN A 193 1.86 21.30 -0.82
C GLN A 193 1.67 22.54 -1.69
N GLU A 194 2.60 23.48 -1.54
CA GLU A 194 2.80 24.54 -2.53
C GLU A 194 3.28 23.95 -3.86
N PRO A 195 3.07 24.64 -4.98
CA PRO A 195 3.46 24.14 -6.30
C PRO A 195 4.92 23.69 -6.36
N ILE A 196 5.13 22.43 -6.71
CA ILE A 196 6.45 21.84 -6.91
C ILE A 196 6.56 21.38 -8.38
N PRO A 197 7.64 21.74 -9.10
CA PRO A 197 7.86 21.28 -10.47
C PRO A 197 7.85 19.75 -10.56
N GLY A 198 7.10 19.21 -11.52
CA GLY A 198 6.99 17.75 -11.73
C GLY A 198 5.81 17.09 -11.04
N ALA A 199 5.07 17.79 -10.19
CA ALA A 199 3.84 17.30 -9.55
C ALA A 199 2.65 18.22 -9.83
N VAL A 200 1.46 17.67 -9.78
CA VAL A 200 0.24 18.45 -9.55
C VAL A 200 0.06 18.57 -8.03
N CYS A 201 0.00 19.80 -7.54
CA CYS A 201 -0.17 20.07 -6.12
C CYS A 201 -1.57 20.63 -5.86
N VAL A 202 -2.21 20.14 -4.81
CA VAL A 202 -3.50 20.65 -4.33
C VAL A 202 -3.41 20.98 -2.85
N ARG A 203 -4.21 21.92 -2.41
CA ARG A 203 -4.19 22.38 -1.03
C ARG A 203 -4.68 21.32 -0.05
N ASP A 204 -5.70 20.58 -0.46
CA ASP A 204 -6.35 19.57 0.39
C ASP A 204 -7.08 18.51 -0.45
N TRP A 205 -7.60 17.49 0.21
CA TRP A 205 -8.28 16.36 -0.42
C TRP A 205 -9.58 16.74 -1.15
N SER A 206 -10.21 17.86 -0.84
CA SER A 206 -11.42 18.31 -1.55
C SER A 206 -11.18 18.59 -3.03
N GLN A 207 -9.92 18.85 -3.41
CA GLN A 207 -9.50 19.14 -4.78
C GLN A 207 -8.93 17.88 -5.50
N ALA A 208 -8.77 16.77 -4.79
CA ALA A 208 -8.05 15.60 -5.30
C ALA A 208 -8.74 14.96 -6.51
N GLU A 209 -10.08 14.86 -6.51
CA GLU A 209 -10.83 14.24 -7.62
C GLU A 209 -10.64 15.03 -8.93
N GLU A 210 -10.80 16.34 -8.91
CA GLU A 210 -10.61 17.19 -10.08
C GLU A 210 -9.15 17.15 -10.59
N ALA A 211 -8.19 17.19 -9.67
CA ALA A 211 -6.77 17.11 -10.00
C ALA A 211 -6.42 15.76 -10.63
N LEU A 212 -7.01 14.67 -10.14
CA LEU A 212 -6.81 13.32 -10.69
C LEU A 212 -7.31 13.24 -12.13
N VAL A 213 -8.51 13.75 -12.43
CA VAL A 213 -9.06 13.80 -13.80
C VAL A 213 -8.14 14.54 -14.75
N ARG A 214 -7.57 15.66 -14.31
CA ARG A 214 -6.56 16.41 -15.09
C ARG A 214 -5.30 15.57 -15.34
N LEU A 215 -4.80 14.88 -14.33
CA LEU A 215 -3.63 14.01 -14.46
C LEU A 215 -3.89 12.83 -15.40
N GLU A 216 -5.07 12.23 -15.35
CA GLU A 216 -5.44 11.13 -16.25
C GLU A 216 -5.44 11.58 -17.71
N SER A 217 -5.97 12.77 -17.98
CA SER A 217 -6.09 13.35 -19.32
C SER A 217 -4.78 13.88 -19.89
N ALA A 218 -3.81 14.23 -19.05
CA ALA A 218 -2.54 14.79 -19.48
C ALA A 218 -1.67 13.70 -20.18
N PRO A 219 -0.87 14.05 -21.20
CA PRO A 219 0.10 13.12 -21.78
C PRO A 219 1.09 12.63 -20.70
N GLY A 220 1.53 11.39 -20.83
CA GLY A 220 2.54 10.84 -19.93
C GLY A 220 3.85 11.64 -19.98
N PRO A 221 4.71 11.56 -18.94
CA PRO A 221 6.01 12.20 -18.98
C PRO A 221 6.78 11.72 -20.21
N SER A 222 7.30 12.66 -21.00
CA SER A 222 8.14 12.36 -22.15
C SER A 222 9.37 11.59 -21.67
N LYS A 223 9.58 10.39 -22.22
CA LYS A 223 10.85 9.68 -21.98
C LYS A 223 11.98 10.56 -22.55
N LYS A 224 12.78 11.13 -21.68
CA LYS A 224 14.07 11.71 -22.05
C LYS A 224 15.13 10.62 -22.06
#